data_1d59899091a3af1a49352bfba0dce193
#
_entry.id   1d59899091a3af1a49352bfba0dce193
#
_cell.length_a   1.000
_cell.length_b   1.000
_cell.length_c   1.000
_cell.angle_alpha   90.00
_cell.angle_beta   90.00
_cell.angle_gamma   90.00
#
_symmetry.space_group_name_H-M   'P 1'
#
loop_
_entity.id
_entity.type
_entity.pdbx_description
1 polymer ?
#
loop_
_entity_poly.entity_id
_entity_poly.type
_entity_poly.pdbx_seq_one_letter_code
_entity_poly.pdbx_strand_id
1 'polypeptide(L)'
;MTYVITSPCVDVKDGGCVPACPVDCIYEGGRMLYIQPDECIGCGLCESICPVGAIWEDVELDDEGKPFIEVNAEYFAEDVSGLGSPQGAKALEATNVDHPLVTAHPAQKLNDKGNGVELV
;
A
#
# COMPACT_ATOMS: atom_id res chain seq x y z
N MET A 1 5.26 -13.36 8.24
CA MET A 1 4.12 -12.44 8.31
C MET A 1 4.49 -11.14 7.62
N THR A 2 3.56 -10.54 6.90
CA THR A 2 3.80 -9.31 6.16
C THR A 2 2.71 -8.29 6.50
N TYR A 3 2.99 -7.01 6.24
CA TYR A 3 2.00 -5.96 6.34
C TYR A 3 1.40 -5.69 4.97
N VAL A 4 0.16 -5.19 4.98
CA VAL A 4 -0.64 -5.00 3.77
C VAL A 4 -1.22 -3.59 3.80
N ILE A 5 -1.14 -2.88 2.67
CA ILE A 5 -1.76 -1.57 2.53
C ILE A 5 -3.16 -1.77 1.95
N THR A 6 -4.17 -1.19 2.60
CA THR A 6 -5.57 -1.35 2.26
C THR A 6 -6.19 -0.06 1.72
N SER A 7 -7.50 -0.07 1.46
CA SER A 7 -8.20 0.98 0.73
C SER A 7 -8.07 2.41 1.24
N PRO A 8 -7.90 2.71 2.54
CA PRO A 8 -7.76 4.12 2.95
C PRO A 8 -6.55 4.84 2.36
N CYS A 9 -5.56 4.11 1.83
CA CYS A 9 -4.42 4.72 1.14
C CYS A 9 -4.78 5.25 -0.25
N VAL A 10 -5.83 4.71 -0.87
CA VAL A 10 -6.23 5.09 -2.24
C VAL A 10 -6.53 6.59 -2.30
N ASP A 11 -5.89 7.29 -3.24
CA ASP A 11 -5.99 8.73 -3.47
C ASP A 11 -5.43 9.61 -2.34
N VAL A 12 -5.07 9.05 -1.19
CA VAL A 12 -4.42 9.78 -0.10
C VAL A 12 -2.91 9.71 -0.25
N LYS A 13 -2.36 8.51 -0.35
CA LYS A 13 -0.92 8.27 -0.53
C LYS A 13 -0.07 9.14 0.40
N ASP A 14 -0.32 9.06 1.71
CA ASP A 14 0.38 9.89 2.70
C ASP A 14 1.91 9.79 2.56
N GLY A 15 2.42 8.58 2.34
CA GLY A 15 3.84 8.38 2.04
C GLY A 15 4.77 8.39 3.25
N GLY A 16 4.28 8.70 4.45
CA GLY A 16 5.10 8.67 5.65
C GLY A 16 5.66 7.28 5.98
N CYS A 17 4.97 6.23 5.51
CA CYS A 17 5.41 4.86 5.71
C CYS A 17 6.68 4.51 4.91
N VAL A 18 6.89 5.15 3.77
CA VAL A 18 8.01 4.80 2.87
C VAL A 18 9.37 4.93 3.58
N PRO A 19 9.73 6.09 4.17
CA PRO A 19 11.00 6.20 4.86
C PRO A 19 11.07 5.40 6.16
N ALA A 20 9.92 4.99 6.72
CA ALA A 20 9.90 4.19 7.94
C ALA A 20 10.27 2.73 7.71
N CYS A 21 10.14 2.23 6.49
CA CYS A 21 10.42 0.83 6.18
C CYS A 21 11.93 0.58 6.13
N PRO A 22 12.49 -0.27 7.02
CA PRO A 22 13.94 -0.49 7.07
C PRO A 22 14.47 -1.30 5.87
N VAL A 23 13.61 -2.01 5.17
CA VAL A 23 13.99 -2.79 3.98
C VAL A 23 13.52 -2.15 2.68
N ASP A 24 12.91 -0.97 2.77
CA ASP A 24 12.52 -0.17 1.61
C ASP A 24 11.64 -0.95 0.62
N CYS A 25 10.62 -1.64 1.15
CA CYS A 25 9.76 -2.52 0.35
C CYS A 25 8.38 -1.93 0.03
N ILE A 26 8.19 -0.62 0.22
CA ILE A 26 6.93 0.07 -0.09
C ILE A 26 7.11 0.84 -1.38
N TYR A 27 6.32 0.49 -2.39
CA TYR A 27 6.46 1.01 -3.76
C TYR A 27 5.24 1.86 -4.12
N GLU A 28 5.46 2.93 -4.88
CA GLU A 28 4.40 3.86 -5.24
C GLU A 28 3.78 3.52 -6.59
N GLY A 29 2.45 3.27 -6.60
CA GLY A 29 1.65 3.17 -7.81
C GLY A 29 0.99 4.50 -8.15
N GLY A 30 -0.04 4.49 -9.00
CA GLY A 30 -0.75 5.71 -9.39
C GLY A 30 -1.62 6.27 -8.27
N ARG A 31 -2.42 5.42 -7.65
CA ARG A 31 -3.41 5.85 -6.63
C ARG A 31 -3.10 5.34 -5.22
N MET A 32 -2.25 4.35 -5.06
CA MET A 32 -1.98 3.70 -3.78
C MET A 32 -0.50 3.33 -3.68
N LEU A 33 -0.02 3.14 -2.45
CA LEU A 33 1.27 2.54 -2.18
C LEU A 33 1.06 1.04 -1.94
N TYR A 34 2.07 0.24 -2.27
CA TYR A 34 1.99 -1.22 -2.21
C TYR A 34 3.21 -1.77 -1.48
N ILE A 35 3.00 -2.75 -0.59
CA ILE A 35 4.09 -3.44 0.11
C ILE A 35 4.43 -4.72 -0.65
N GLN A 36 5.72 -4.90 -0.99
CA GLN A 36 6.19 -6.13 -1.61
C GLN A 36 6.26 -7.23 -0.53
N PRO A 37 5.40 -8.26 -0.60
CA PRO A 37 5.29 -9.22 0.51
C PRO A 37 6.52 -10.10 0.69
N ASP A 38 7.29 -10.35 -0.37
CA ASP A 38 8.50 -11.17 -0.27
C ASP A 38 9.65 -10.40 0.37
N GLU A 39 9.59 -9.07 0.37
CA GLU A 39 10.63 -8.21 0.95
C GLU A 39 10.29 -7.76 2.36
N CYS A 40 9.01 -7.71 2.72
CA CYS A 40 8.56 -7.23 4.02
C CYS A 40 9.02 -8.16 5.15
N ILE A 41 9.62 -7.57 6.20
CA ILE A 41 10.12 -8.34 7.35
C ILE A 41 9.15 -8.36 8.53
N GLY A 42 7.97 -7.72 8.40
CA GLY A 42 6.95 -7.73 9.45
C GLY A 42 7.26 -6.89 10.67
N CYS A 43 8.08 -5.84 10.54
CA CYS A 43 8.50 -5.03 11.69
C CYS A 43 7.43 -4.07 12.22
N GLY A 44 6.41 -3.73 11.43
CA GLY A 44 5.27 -2.91 11.87
C GLY A 44 5.49 -1.41 11.96
N LEU A 45 6.67 -0.89 11.61
CA LEU A 45 6.94 0.54 11.70
C LEU A 45 6.03 1.37 10.80
N CYS A 46 5.71 0.86 9.60
CA CYS A 46 4.82 1.56 8.66
C CYS A 46 3.40 1.70 9.19
N GLU A 47 2.89 0.68 9.88
CA GLU A 47 1.54 0.69 10.45
C GLU A 47 1.36 1.84 11.43
N SER A 48 2.33 2.05 12.31
CA SER A 48 2.24 3.05 13.38
C SER A 48 2.26 4.48 12.84
N ILE A 49 2.74 4.69 11.63
CA ILE A 49 2.89 6.01 11.02
C ILE A 49 1.71 6.40 10.14
N CYS A 50 0.99 5.43 9.58
CA CYS A 50 -0.09 5.72 8.64
C CYS A 50 -1.26 6.44 9.33
N PRO A 51 -1.54 7.71 8.97
CA PRO A 51 -2.56 8.51 9.67
C PRO A 51 -3.99 8.07 9.39
N VAL A 52 -4.21 7.34 8.30
CA VAL A 52 -5.56 6.88 7.92
C VAL A 52 -5.82 5.42 8.27
N GLY A 53 -4.88 4.76 8.96
CA GLY A 53 -5.06 3.38 9.38
C GLY A 53 -5.18 2.39 8.23
N ALA A 54 -4.44 2.62 7.14
CA ALA A 54 -4.53 1.77 5.95
C ALA A 54 -3.67 0.50 6.05
N ILE A 55 -2.70 0.45 6.95
CA ILE A 55 -1.71 -0.62 6.99
C ILE A 55 -2.01 -1.57 8.15
N TRP A 56 -2.10 -2.86 7.85
CA TRP A 56 -2.45 -3.91 8.79
C TRP A 56 -1.57 -5.14 8.57
N GLU A 57 -1.31 -5.88 9.64
CA GLU A 57 -0.69 -7.20 9.50
C GLU A 57 -1.68 -8.13 8.80
N ASP A 58 -1.18 -8.99 7.91
CA ASP A 58 -2.03 -9.84 7.06
C ASP A 58 -3.01 -10.71 7.84
N VAL A 59 -2.62 -11.16 9.04
CA VAL A 59 -3.47 -12.02 9.88
C VAL A 59 -4.55 -11.25 10.64
N GLU A 60 -4.47 -9.91 10.68
CA GLU A 60 -5.42 -9.07 11.42
C GLU A 60 -6.48 -8.42 10.53
N LEU A 61 -6.46 -8.67 9.23
CA LEU A 61 -7.37 -8.02 8.29
C LEU A 61 -8.81 -8.54 8.46
N ASP A 62 -9.76 -7.60 8.36
CA ASP A 62 -11.18 -7.92 8.29
C ASP A 62 -11.56 -8.36 6.87
N ASP A 63 -12.86 -8.63 6.64
CA ASP A 63 -13.33 -9.11 5.35
C ASP A 63 -13.15 -8.09 4.23
N GLU A 64 -13.15 -6.79 4.54
CA GLU A 64 -12.92 -5.74 3.55
C GLU A 64 -11.43 -5.61 3.21
N GLY A 65 -10.56 -5.86 4.18
CA GLY A 65 -9.12 -5.75 4.00
C GLY A 65 -8.46 -6.97 3.38
N LYS A 66 -9.01 -8.16 3.57
CA LYS A 66 -8.41 -9.40 3.08
C LYS A 66 -8.08 -9.41 1.59
N PRO A 67 -8.93 -8.87 0.70
CA PRO A 67 -8.59 -8.83 -0.73
C PRO A 67 -7.28 -8.07 -1.01
N PHE A 68 -6.87 -7.17 -0.14
CA PHE A 68 -5.66 -6.39 -0.32
C PHE A 68 -4.38 -7.19 -0.11
N ILE A 69 -4.46 -8.38 0.50
CA ILE A 69 -3.31 -9.29 0.55
C ILE A 69 -2.89 -9.60 -0.89
N GLU A 70 -3.85 -10.00 -1.72
CA GLU A 70 -3.61 -10.29 -3.13
C GLU A 70 -3.27 -9.04 -3.93
N VAL A 71 -3.94 -7.92 -3.64
CA VAL A 71 -3.68 -6.65 -4.33
C VAL A 71 -2.21 -6.25 -4.16
N ASN A 72 -1.68 -6.28 -2.93
CA ASN A 72 -0.28 -5.92 -2.70
C ASN A 72 0.67 -6.91 -3.39
N ALA A 73 0.37 -8.20 -3.35
CA ALA A 73 1.21 -9.21 -3.99
C ALA A 73 1.15 -9.14 -5.52
N GLU A 74 -0.05 -9.03 -6.07
CA GLU A 74 -0.26 -9.04 -7.52
C GLU A 74 0.22 -7.77 -8.21
N TYR A 75 0.31 -6.64 -7.47
CA TYR A 75 0.82 -5.41 -8.03
C TYR A 75 2.19 -5.61 -8.69
N PHE A 76 3.02 -6.48 -8.13
CA PHE A 76 4.39 -6.72 -8.60
C PHE A 76 4.47 -7.73 -9.75
N ALA A 77 3.34 -8.32 -10.14
CA ALA A 77 3.29 -9.29 -11.23
C ALA A 77 3.52 -8.63 -12.58
N GLU A 78 3.96 -9.43 -13.57
CA GLU A 78 4.29 -8.92 -14.91
C GLU A 78 3.13 -8.22 -15.60
N ASP A 79 1.90 -8.67 -15.34
CA ASP A 79 0.71 -8.11 -15.98
C ASP A 79 0.17 -6.87 -15.28
N VAL A 80 0.77 -6.45 -14.18
CA VAL A 80 0.40 -5.23 -13.46
C VAL A 80 1.54 -4.22 -13.58
N SER A 81 2.48 -4.19 -12.63
CA SER A 81 3.61 -3.25 -12.70
C SER A 81 4.86 -3.84 -13.31
N GLY A 82 4.99 -5.15 -13.26
CA GLY A 82 6.18 -5.84 -13.74
C GLY A 82 7.41 -5.67 -12.86
N LEU A 83 7.26 -5.09 -11.66
CA LEU A 83 8.42 -4.80 -10.80
C LEU A 83 9.07 -6.04 -10.20
N GLY A 84 8.30 -7.11 -9.96
CA GLY A 84 8.82 -8.30 -9.30
C GLY A 84 9.26 -7.99 -7.87
N SER A 85 10.48 -8.35 -7.52
CA SER A 85 11.09 -8.06 -6.22
C SER A 85 12.39 -7.28 -6.41
N PRO A 86 12.31 -5.93 -6.60
CA PRO A 86 13.50 -5.10 -6.86
C PRO A 86 14.43 -4.95 -5.67
N GLN A 87 13.97 -5.23 -4.45
CA GLN A 87 14.73 -5.13 -3.21
C GLN A 87 15.22 -3.71 -2.91
N GLY A 88 14.36 -2.73 -3.12
CA GLY A 88 14.63 -1.34 -2.80
C GLY A 88 13.79 -0.39 -3.63
N ALA A 89 12.90 0.36 -2.97
CA ALA A 89 12.00 1.29 -3.64
C ALA A 89 12.65 2.64 -3.93
N LYS A 90 13.65 3.05 -3.14
CA LYS A 90 14.28 4.38 -3.27
C LYS A 90 14.93 4.62 -4.62
N ALA A 91 15.40 3.56 -5.27
CA ALA A 91 16.04 3.65 -6.58
C ALA A 91 15.01 3.76 -7.72
N LEU A 92 13.71 3.61 -7.43
CA LEU A 92 12.65 3.57 -8.43
C LEU A 92 11.72 4.76 -8.28
N GLU A 93 11.21 5.23 -9.41
CA GLU A 93 10.16 6.25 -9.42
C GLU A 93 8.79 5.59 -9.32
N ALA A 94 7.76 6.41 -9.00
CA ALA A 94 6.37 5.95 -9.03
C ALA A 94 6.03 5.39 -10.42
N THR A 95 5.32 4.26 -10.45
CA THR A 95 5.01 3.59 -11.72
C THR A 95 3.82 4.19 -12.45
N ASN A 96 2.94 4.90 -11.74
CA ASN A 96 1.64 5.36 -12.23
C ASN A 96 0.72 4.23 -12.71
N VAL A 97 1.02 3.00 -12.27
CA VAL A 97 0.23 1.80 -12.56
C VAL A 97 -0.42 1.34 -11.26
N ASP A 98 -1.63 0.84 -11.34
CA ASP A 98 -2.35 0.31 -10.17
C ASP A 98 -2.91 -1.07 -10.46
N HIS A 99 -3.14 -1.82 -9.37
CA HIS A 99 -3.87 -3.08 -9.45
C HIS A 99 -5.31 -2.79 -9.92
N PRO A 100 -5.94 -3.67 -10.71
CA PRO A 100 -7.31 -3.44 -11.21
C PRO A 100 -8.33 -3.09 -10.13
N LEU A 101 -8.25 -3.69 -8.94
CA LEU A 101 -9.15 -3.36 -7.83
C LEU A 101 -8.95 -1.93 -7.33
N VAL A 102 -7.72 -1.42 -7.37
CA VAL A 102 -7.42 -0.04 -6.99
C VAL A 102 -7.91 0.92 -8.06
N THR A 103 -7.68 0.58 -9.33
CA THR A 103 -8.15 1.38 -10.46
C THR A 103 -9.68 1.54 -10.43
N ALA A 104 -10.40 0.50 -10.05
CA ALA A 104 -11.86 0.49 -9.99
C ALA A 104 -12.41 1.10 -8.70
N HIS A 105 -11.57 1.40 -7.71
CA HIS A 105 -12.01 1.93 -6.43
C HIS A 105 -12.60 3.33 -6.59
N PRO A 106 -13.72 3.66 -5.92
CA PRO A 106 -14.26 5.02 -5.96
C PRO A 106 -13.24 6.05 -5.48
N ALA A 107 -13.29 7.25 -6.06
CA ALA A 107 -12.42 8.35 -5.65
C ALA A 107 -12.69 8.74 -4.20
N GLN A 108 -11.63 8.99 -3.44
CA GLN A 108 -11.74 9.39 -2.04
C GLN A 108 -10.68 10.40 -1.68
N LYS A 109 -10.83 11.02 -0.51
CA LYS A 109 -9.91 12.04 -0.02
C LYS A 109 -9.73 11.90 1.48
N LEU A 110 -8.67 12.53 2.00
CA LEU A 110 -8.46 12.66 3.42
C LEU A 110 -9.61 13.44 4.05
N ASN A 111 -10.14 12.98 5.20
CA ASN A 111 -11.20 13.70 5.88
C ASN A 111 -10.67 14.97 6.56
N ASP A 112 -11.57 15.83 7.04
CA ASP A 112 -11.20 17.11 7.64
C ASP A 112 -10.33 16.95 8.90
N LYS A 113 -10.44 15.83 9.59
CA LYS A 113 -9.67 15.57 10.80
C LYS A 113 -8.27 15.01 10.50
N GLY A 114 -8.02 14.59 9.27
CA GLY A 114 -6.74 14.02 8.87
C GLY A 114 -6.45 12.63 9.41
N ASN A 115 -7.46 11.90 9.86
CA ASN A 115 -7.30 10.59 10.48
C ASN A 115 -8.09 9.46 9.79
N GLY A 116 -8.62 9.73 8.61
CA GLY A 116 -9.38 8.75 7.85
C GLY A 116 -9.73 9.31 6.48
N VAL A 117 -10.57 8.59 5.74
CA VAL A 117 -10.94 8.97 4.37
C VAL A 117 -12.44 9.07 4.22
N GLU A 118 -12.86 9.84 3.21
CA GLU A 118 -14.25 9.97 2.80
C GLU A 118 -14.33 9.97 1.28
N LEU A 119 -15.49 9.62 0.75
CA LEU A 119 -15.70 9.66 -0.71
C LEU A 119 -15.76 11.10 -1.20
N VAL A 120 -15.22 11.28 -2.38
CA VAL A 120 -15.25 12.59 -3.06
C VAL A 120 -16.63 12.85 -3.63
#